data_dfbe3e039c574273f9e2dd7795b565aa
#
_entry.id   dfbe3e039c574273f9e2dd7795b565aa
#
_cell.length_a   1.000
_cell.length_b   1.000
_cell.length_c   1.000
_cell.angle_alpha   90.00
_cell.angle_beta   90.00
_cell.angle_gamma   90.00
#
_symmetry.space_group_name_H-M   'P 1'
#
loop_
_entity.id
_entity.type
_entity.pdbx_description
1 polymer ?
#
loop_
_entity_poly.entity_id
_entity_poly.type
_entity_poly.pdbx_seq_one_letter_code
_entity_poly.pdbx_strand_id
1 'polypeptide(L)'
;MSHSKIAPDTSQPLPPEGPEHPKAATVATDLIYGLEDRPPLRESLFAAVQHVFACFVGIITPALIVSEALGLAPAEGAYLVSMSLFVSGVATFIQAKRIGPVGSGLLSVQGTSFAFIDPIITTGAAVIATGGTSQAALGMILGLCFVGSFIEIILSPFIQLASQVVTPLVMGIVVTLIGLTLITVGLTSMGGGFAARAAGTFGDPQYLMLAGLVLAMIVVLNNLGSAFLRMSSVAIALVSGYLVAMPMGLVNVASLGELSLVNVPMPFRYGFGFDFAAFIPFAILYVMTTIGSAGDLTATSLLSGQPITGPKYFDRIRGGILGDGINSAIAAVFNTFPNTTFSQNNGVIQLTGVGSRYVGYYIAGI
;
A
#
# COMPACT_ATOMS: atom_id res chain seq x y z
N MET A 1 -46.47 1.79 -66.70
CA MET A 1 -45.96 2.78 -65.78
C MET A 1 -44.76 2.19 -65.02
N SER A 2 -43.55 2.53 -65.48
CA SER A 2 -42.30 1.97 -65.01
C SER A 2 -41.71 2.92 -63.97
N HIS A 3 -41.57 2.48 -62.71
CA HIS A 3 -40.85 3.23 -61.67
C HIS A 3 -39.35 2.90 -61.77
N SER A 4 -38.59 3.85 -62.32
CA SER A 4 -37.14 3.83 -62.30
C SER A 4 -36.64 4.07 -60.85
N LYS A 5 -35.91 3.11 -60.26
CA LYS A 5 -35.16 3.31 -59.02
C LYS A 5 -33.87 4.08 -59.34
N ILE A 6 -33.79 5.32 -58.84
CA ILE A 6 -32.57 6.11 -58.88
C ILE A 6 -31.59 5.52 -57.82
N ALA A 7 -30.41 5.07 -58.26
CA ALA A 7 -29.34 4.65 -57.38
C ALA A 7 -28.73 5.89 -56.68
N PRO A 8 -28.28 5.78 -55.42
CA PRO A 8 -27.64 6.92 -54.73
C PRO A 8 -26.30 7.24 -55.35
N ASP A 9 -26.03 8.53 -55.56
CA ASP A 9 -24.80 9.09 -56.07
C ASP A 9 -23.68 8.93 -55.02
N THR A 10 -22.62 8.14 -55.36
CA THR A 10 -21.46 7.83 -54.49
C THR A 10 -20.31 8.85 -54.67
N SER A 11 -20.54 10.02 -55.26
CA SER A 11 -19.52 11.01 -55.57
C SER A 11 -19.36 12.14 -54.53
N GLN A 12 -20.09 12.12 -53.40
CA GLN A 12 -19.86 13.09 -52.33
C GLN A 12 -18.66 12.63 -51.47
N PRO A 13 -17.64 13.48 -51.28
CA PRO A 13 -16.56 13.21 -50.35
C PRO A 13 -17.14 13.16 -48.92
N LEU A 14 -16.73 12.13 -48.17
CA LEU A 14 -17.09 11.98 -46.74
C LEU A 14 -16.64 13.27 -46.00
N PRO A 15 -17.43 13.76 -45.02
CA PRO A 15 -17.01 14.88 -44.20
C PRO A 15 -15.69 14.52 -43.48
N PRO A 16 -14.80 15.54 -43.27
CA PRO A 16 -13.54 15.29 -42.60
C PRO A 16 -13.80 14.66 -41.25
N GLU A 17 -13.16 13.52 -41.00
CA GLU A 17 -13.16 12.86 -39.69
C GLU A 17 -12.72 13.91 -38.65
N GLY A 18 -13.59 14.17 -37.67
CA GLY A 18 -13.24 15.04 -36.55
C GLY A 18 -11.96 14.55 -35.86
N PRO A 19 -11.31 15.39 -35.04
CA PRO A 19 -10.02 15.05 -34.44
C PRO A 19 -10.11 13.68 -33.81
N GLU A 20 -9.32 12.73 -34.30
CA GLU A 20 -9.21 11.40 -33.70
C GLU A 20 -8.86 11.57 -32.23
N HIS A 21 -9.82 11.22 -31.37
CA HIS A 21 -9.49 11.04 -29.96
C HIS A 21 -8.33 10.02 -29.91
N PRO A 22 -7.23 10.33 -29.19
CA PRO A 22 -6.12 9.41 -29.09
C PRO A 22 -6.68 8.06 -28.66
N LYS A 23 -6.54 7.05 -29.51
CA LYS A 23 -6.88 5.67 -29.20
C LYS A 23 -6.16 5.36 -27.89
N ALA A 24 -6.93 5.10 -26.83
CA ALA A 24 -6.37 4.65 -25.56
C ALA A 24 -5.37 3.53 -25.87
N ALA A 25 -4.12 3.74 -25.45
CA ALA A 25 -3.09 2.74 -25.62
C ALA A 25 -3.58 1.46 -24.92
N THR A 26 -4.08 0.52 -25.72
CA THR A 26 -4.33 -0.83 -25.27
C THR A 26 -2.95 -1.43 -25.04
N VAL A 27 -2.45 -1.36 -23.82
CA VAL A 27 -1.39 -2.25 -23.39
C VAL A 27 -2.02 -3.64 -23.51
N ALA A 28 -1.60 -4.40 -24.51
CA ALA A 28 -1.99 -5.79 -24.65
C ALA A 28 -1.38 -6.54 -23.45
N THR A 29 -2.11 -6.57 -22.36
CA THR A 29 -1.80 -7.46 -21.25
C THR A 29 -2.31 -8.81 -21.66
N ASP A 30 -1.39 -9.76 -21.88
CA ASP A 30 -1.72 -11.16 -22.11
C ASP A 30 -2.28 -11.75 -20.80
N LEU A 31 -3.51 -11.34 -20.45
CA LEU A 31 -4.20 -11.87 -19.28
C LEU A 31 -4.62 -13.32 -19.54
N ILE A 32 -4.18 -14.20 -18.67
CA ILE A 32 -4.64 -15.60 -18.64
C ILE A 32 -6.03 -15.64 -17.98
N TYR A 33 -6.22 -14.84 -16.91
CA TYR A 33 -7.49 -14.70 -16.20
C TYR A 33 -7.85 -13.22 -16.05
N GLY A 34 -8.98 -12.83 -16.60
CA GLY A 34 -9.55 -11.50 -16.48
C GLY A 34 -10.20 -11.26 -15.11
N LEU A 35 -10.73 -10.03 -14.91
CA LEU A 35 -11.21 -9.56 -13.63
C LEU A 35 -12.29 -10.44 -12.97
N GLU A 36 -13.25 -10.94 -13.75
CA GLU A 36 -14.39 -11.74 -13.27
C GLU A 36 -14.17 -13.25 -13.42
N ASP A 37 -13.05 -13.67 -13.98
CA ASP A 37 -12.73 -15.08 -14.10
C ASP A 37 -12.42 -15.69 -12.74
N ARG A 38 -12.72 -16.96 -12.57
CA ARG A 38 -12.46 -17.74 -11.37
C ARG A 38 -11.39 -18.79 -11.64
N PRO A 39 -10.11 -18.46 -11.45
CA PRO A 39 -9.05 -19.44 -11.63
C PRO A 39 -9.26 -20.65 -10.71
N PRO A 40 -8.79 -21.85 -11.09
CA PRO A 40 -8.77 -23.02 -10.22
C PRO A 40 -8.08 -22.69 -8.88
N LEU A 41 -8.49 -23.38 -7.81
CA LEU A 41 -8.00 -23.11 -6.45
C LEU A 41 -6.46 -23.11 -6.37
N ARG A 42 -5.81 -24.06 -7.04
CA ARG A 42 -4.34 -24.18 -7.06
C ARG A 42 -3.68 -22.92 -7.62
N GLU A 43 -4.18 -22.43 -8.75
CA GLU A 43 -3.65 -21.23 -9.42
C GLU A 43 -3.98 -19.98 -8.65
N SER A 44 -5.18 -19.90 -8.07
CA SER A 44 -5.60 -18.81 -7.20
C SER A 44 -4.69 -18.68 -5.96
N LEU A 45 -4.39 -19.80 -5.28
CA LEU A 45 -3.51 -19.83 -4.13
C LEU A 45 -2.07 -19.49 -4.51
N PHE A 46 -1.58 -19.99 -5.65
CA PHE A 46 -0.23 -19.69 -6.11
C PHE A 46 -0.06 -18.21 -6.42
N ALA A 47 -1.03 -17.60 -7.14
CA ALA A 47 -1.02 -16.17 -7.39
C ALA A 47 -1.17 -15.35 -6.08
N ALA A 48 -2.05 -15.77 -5.17
CA ALA A 48 -2.24 -15.10 -3.88
C ALA A 48 -0.95 -15.08 -3.05
N VAL A 49 -0.25 -16.21 -2.95
CA VAL A 49 1.04 -16.30 -2.25
C VAL A 49 2.08 -15.36 -2.86
N GLN A 50 2.12 -15.24 -4.19
CA GLN A 50 3.03 -14.30 -4.85
C GLN A 50 2.69 -12.83 -4.51
N HIS A 51 1.41 -12.47 -4.48
CA HIS A 51 0.97 -11.15 -4.03
C HIS A 51 1.36 -10.89 -2.58
N VAL A 52 1.18 -11.88 -1.69
CA VAL A 52 1.58 -11.76 -0.28
C VAL A 52 3.09 -11.55 -0.16
N PHE A 53 3.93 -12.32 -0.86
CA PHE A 53 5.38 -12.11 -0.85
C PHE A 53 5.79 -10.72 -1.36
N ALA A 54 5.07 -10.17 -2.33
CA ALA A 54 5.35 -8.84 -2.85
C ALA A 54 5.00 -7.72 -1.86
N CYS A 55 3.97 -7.89 -1.01
CA CYS A 55 3.46 -6.85 -0.14
C CYS A 55 3.77 -7.03 1.36
N PHE A 56 4.05 -8.25 1.83
CA PHE A 56 4.19 -8.60 3.25
C PHE A 56 5.15 -7.66 4.00
N VAL A 57 6.37 -7.49 3.48
CA VAL A 57 7.36 -6.62 4.11
C VAL A 57 6.89 -5.17 4.13
N GLY A 58 6.25 -4.72 3.04
CA GLY A 58 5.67 -3.37 2.98
C GLY A 58 4.59 -3.13 4.03
N ILE A 59 3.78 -4.13 4.35
CA ILE A 59 2.71 -4.01 5.36
C ILE A 59 3.27 -3.90 6.77
N ILE A 60 4.29 -4.71 7.12
CA ILE A 60 4.82 -4.79 8.48
C ILE A 60 5.83 -3.69 8.81
N THR A 61 6.59 -3.21 7.81
CA THR A 61 7.71 -2.29 8.01
C THR A 61 7.31 -0.97 8.69
N PRO A 62 6.22 -0.27 8.32
CA PRO A 62 5.83 0.96 9.02
C PRO A 62 5.56 0.73 10.50
N ALA A 63 4.90 -0.36 10.88
CA ALA A 63 4.63 -0.70 12.28
C ALA A 63 5.93 -0.97 13.06
N LEU A 64 6.90 -1.66 12.45
CA LEU A 64 8.22 -1.91 13.05
C LEU A 64 9.00 -0.61 13.27
N ILE A 65 9.08 0.25 12.25
CA ILE A 65 9.78 1.54 12.32
C ILE A 65 9.19 2.43 13.41
N VAL A 66 7.87 2.55 13.45
CA VAL A 66 7.17 3.38 14.45
C VAL A 66 7.34 2.80 15.85
N SER A 67 7.25 1.48 16.01
CA SER A 67 7.45 0.81 17.30
C SER A 67 8.83 1.10 17.87
N GLU A 68 9.86 1.00 17.03
CA GLU A 68 11.24 1.29 17.42
C GLU A 68 11.44 2.77 17.73
N ALA A 69 10.94 3.67 16.87
CA ALA A 69 11.09 5.12 17.04
C ALA A 69 10.43 5.66 18.31
N LEU A 70 9.29 5.05 18.72
CA LEU A 70 8.57 5.44 19.94
C LEU A 70 9.01 4.65 21.17
N GLY A 71 9.99 3.75 21.07
CA GLY A 71 10.50 2.95 22.17
C GLY A 71 9.42 2.02 22.78
N LEU A 72 8.56 1.41 21.94
CA LEU A 72 7.53 0.51 22.40
C LEU A 72 8.13 -0.81 22.91
N ALA A 73 7.48 -1.42 23.89
CA ALA A 73 7.84 -2.77 24.31
C ALA A 73 7.68 -3.78 23.15
N PRO A 74 8.51 -4.85 23.08
CA PRO A 74 8.45 -5.81 21.98
C PRO A 74 7.08 -6.41 21.74
N ALA A 75 6.30 -6.67 22.82
CA ALA A 75 4.94 -7.20 22.74
C ALA A 75 3.97 -6.20 22.07
N GLU A 76 4.14 -4.89 22.33
CA GLU A 76 3.32 -3.85 21.69
C GLU A 76 3.66 -3.69 20.22
N GLY A 77 4.96 -3.73 19.88
CA GLY A 77 5.41 -3.73 18.49
C GLY A 77 4.88 -4.93 17.71
N ALA A 78 4.94 -6.13 18.27
CA ALA A 78 4.36 -7.34 17.69
C ALA A 78 2.85 -7.24 17.51
N TYR A 79 2.14 -6.60 18.46
CA TYR A 79 0.71 -6.33 18.36
C TYR A 79 0.41 -5.39 17.18
N LEU A 80 1.13 -4.27 17.02
CA LEU A 80 0.95 -3.34 15.91
C LEU A 80 1.18 -4.02 14.55
N VAL A 81 2.21 -4.86 14.45
CA VAL A 81 2.49 -5.65 13.24
C VAL A 81 1.32 -6.60 12.93
N SER A 82 0.84 -7.31 13.95
CA SER A 82 -0.31 -8.24 13.79
C SER A 82 -1.56 -7.49 13.33
N MET A 83 -1.82 -6.31 13.88
CA MET A 83 -2.97 -5.48 13.48
C MET A 83 -2.79 -4.93 12.06
N SER A 84 -1.56 -4.59 11.64
CA SER A 84 -1.29 -4.16 10.27
C SER A 84 -1.62 -5.25 9.26
N LEU A 85 -1.25 -6.50 9.54
CA LEU A 85 -1.58 -7.65 8.69
C LEU A 85 -3.08 -7.92 8.67
N PHE A 86 -3.71 -7.97 9.85
CA PHE A 86 -5.14 -8.20 9.98
C PHE A 86 -5.96 -7.16 9.19
N VAL A 87 -5.66 -5.88 9.39
CA VAL A 87 -6.39 -4.80 8.70
C VAL A 87 -6.10 -4.80 7.21
N SER A 88 -4.87 -5.09 6.79
CA SER A 88 -4.51 -5.23 5.36
C SER A 88 -5.35 -6.32 4.68
N GLY A 89 -5.56 -7.47 5.35
CA GLY A 89 -6.45 -8.53 4.86
C GLY A 89 -7.88 -8.04 4.70
N VAL A 90 -8.45 -7.42 5.75
CA VAL A 90 -9.81 -6.86 5.72
C VAL A 90 -9.95 -5.81 4.61
N ALA A 91 -9.00 -4.90 4.50
CA ALA A 91 -8.98 -3.84 3.51
C ALA A 91 -8.88 -4.39 2.06
N THR A 92 -8.02 -5.37 1.83
CA THR A 92 -7.89 -6.05 0.53
C THR A 92 -9.19 -6.75 0.15
N PHE A 93 -9.85 -7.41 1.11
CA PHE A 93 -11.14 -8.04 0.88
C PHE A 93 -12.22 -7.02 0.47
N ILE A 94 -12.32 -5.90 1.19
CA ILE A 94 -13.26 -4.82 0.89
C ILE A 94 -13.02 -4.27 -0.52
N GLN A 95 -11.76 -4.01 -0.86
CA GLN A 95 -11.40 -3.50 -2.19
C GLN A 95 -11.75 -4.48 -3.30
N ALA A 96 -11.39 -5.76 -3.15
CA ALA A 96 -11.61 -6.77 -4.18
C ALA A 96 -13.10 -7.14 -4.33
N LYS A 97 -13.83 -7.26 -3.22
CA LYS A 97 -15.24 -7.67 -3.23
C LYS A 97 -16.16 -6.55 -3.69
N ARG A 98 -15.83 -5.30 -3.36
CA ARG A 98 -16.71 -4.14 -3.53
C ARG A 98 -18.06 -4.33 -2.81
N ILE A 99 -18.19 -3.73 -1.64
CA ILE A 99 -19.39 -3.85 -0.79
C ILE A 99 -20.25 -2.59 -0.98
N GLY A 100 -21.28 -2.68 -1.81
CA GLY A 100 -22.08 -1.54 -2.20
C GLY A 100 -21.25 -0.48 -2.96
N PRO A 101 -21.16 0.78 -2.47
CA PRO A 101 -20.32 1.81 -3.08
C PRO A 101 -18.84 1.73 -2.68
N VAL A 102 -18.48 0.90 -1.68
CA VAL A 102 -17.15 0.82 -1.08
C VAL A 102 -16.31 -0.25 -1.77
N GLY A 103 -15.12 0.12 -2.19
CA GLY A 103 -14.18 -0.76 -2.89
C GLY A 103 -14.21 -0.59 -4.40
N SER A 104 -13.07 -0.86 -5.04
CA SER A 104 -12.88 -0.74 -6.49
C SER A 104 -13.44 -1.92 -7.29
N GLY A 105 -13.55 -3.09 -6.66
CA GLY A 105 -13.84 -4.36 -7.34
C GLY A 105 -12.69 -4.82 -8.25
N LEU A 106 -11.46 -4.35 -7.99
CA LEU A 106 -10.24 -4.76 -8.67
C LEU A 106 -9.41 -5.68 -7.75
N LEU A 107 -8.46 -6.40 -8.34
CA LEU A 107 -7.40 -7.08 -7.57
C LEU A 107 -6.42 -6.02 -7.05
N SER A 108 -6.82 -5.29 -6.03
CA SER A 108 -6.04 -4.22 -5.41
C SER A 108 -5.71 -4.60 -3.98
N VAL A 109 -4.42 -4.87 -3.74
CA VAL A 109 -3.93 -5.20 -2.40
C VAL A 109 -3.73 -3.92 -1.60
N GLN A 110 -4.13 -3.98 -0.35
CA GLN A 110 -4.08 -2.88 0.60
C GLN A 110 -3.02 -3.12 1.66
N GLY A 111 -2.36 -2.07 2.10
CA GLY A 111 -1.37 -2.18 3.16
C GLY A 111 -1.08 -0.85 3.83
N THR A 112 -0.26 -0.87 4.88
CA THR A 112 0.10 0.30 5.67
C THR A 112 0.88 1.31 4.83
N SER A 113 0.45 2.56 4.83
CA SER A 113 1.04 3.63 4.03
C SER A 113 2.36 4.12 4.62
N PHE A 114 3.43 4.11 3.82
CA PHE A 114 4.72 4.69 4.16
C PHE A 114 4.71 6.21 4.25
N ALA A 115 3.79 6.87 3.57
CA ALA A 115 3.70 8.33 3.55
C ALA A 115 3.53 8.94 4.93
N PHE A 116 2.90 8.22 5.86
CA PHE A 116 2.60 8.72 7.20
C PHE A 116 3.70 8.46 8.23
N ILE A 117 4.79 7.74 7.90
CA ILE A 117 5.83 7.37 8.87
C ILE A 117 6.43 8.61 9.55
N ASP A 118 6.83 9.62 8.77
CA ASP A 118 7.48 10.83 9.29
C ASP A 118 6.57 11.64 10.25
N PRO A 119 5.34 12.02 9.86
CA PRO A 119 4.45 12.73 10.79
C PRO A 119 4.04 11.88 11.99
N ILE A 120 3.94 10.57 11.86
CA ILE A 120 3.67 9.65 12.98
C ILE A 120 4.81 9.71 13.99
N ILE A 121 6.07 9.55 13.53
CA ILE A 121 7.24 9.59 14.41
C ILE A 121 7.39 10.98 15.05
N THR A 122 7.24 12.04 14.26
CA THR A 122 7.38 13.42 14.76
C THR A 122 6.32 13.73 15.81
N THR A 123 5.07 13.38 15.57
CA THR A 123 3.97 13.57 16.53
C THR A 123 4.19 12.76 17.79
N GLY A 124 4.55 11.48 17.65
CA GLY A 124 4.80 10.61 18.79
C GLY A 124 5.98 11.09 19.64
N ALA A 125 7.08 11.51 19.02
CA ALA A 125 8.23 12.08 19.70
C ALA A 125 7.88 13.39 20.44
N ALA A 126 7.03 14.25 19.85
CA ALA A 126 6.56 15.46 20.50
C ALA A 126 5.74 15.17 21.77
N VAL A 127 4.83 14.19 21.72
CA VAL A 127 4.06 13.76 22.90
C VAL A 127 4.99 13.22 24.00
N ILE A 128 5.98 12.40 23.65
CA ILE A 128 6.95 11.86 24.61
C ILE A 128 7.82 12.97 25.19
N ALA A 129 8.28 13.92 24.39
CA ALA A 129 9.09 15.06 24.83
C ALA A 129 8.36 15.98 25.83
N THR A 130 7.03 16.04 25.79
CA THR A 130 6.21 16.77 26.77
C THR A 130 5.86 15.94 28.01
N GLY A 131 6.46 14.76 28.19
CA GLY A 131 6.26 13.90 29.36
C GLY A 131 5.13 12.88 29.19
N GLY A 132 4.57 12.74 27.99
CA GLY A 132 3.60 11.70 27.68
C GLY A 132 4.22 10.30 27.56
N THR A 133 3.41 9.28 27.73
CA THR A 133 3.83 7.88 27.54
C THR A 133 3.79 7.49 26.04
N SER A 134 4.51 6.44 25.67
CA SER A 134 4.43 5.88 24.31
C SER A 134 3.01 5.44 23.93
N GLN A 135 2.20 4.99 24.90
CA GLN A 135 0.79 4.66 24.68
C GLN A 135 -0.06 5.91 24.41
N ALA A 136 0.19 7.02 25.14
CA ALA A 136 -0.46 8.30 24.87
C ALA A 136 -0.07 8.84 23.48
N ALA A 137 1.18 8.64 23.06
CA ALA A 137 1.65 8.97 21.73
C ALA A 137 0.89 8.17 20.65
N LEU A 138 0.72 6.86 20.84
CA LEU A 138 -0.10 6.04 19.94
C LEU A 138 -1.54 6.51 19.91
N GLY A 139 -2.17 6.79 21.05
CA GLY A 139 -3.53 7.32 21.09
C GLY A 139 -3.69 8.63 20.30
N MET A 140 -2.73 9.57 20.43
CA MET A 140 -2.70 10.79 19.63
C MET A 140 -2.60 10.50 18.14
N ILE A 141 -1.64 9.68 17.72
CA ILE A 141 -1.42 9.29 16.32
C ILE A 141 -2.68 8.64 15.73
N LEU A 142 -3.26 7.66 16.43
CA LEU A 142 -4.44 6.93 15.96
C LEU A 142 -5.67 7.84 15.83
N GLY A 143 -5.84 8.79 16.75
CA GLY A 143 -6.90 9.79 16.65
C GLY A 143 -6.74 10.71 15.43
N LEU A 144 -5.51 11.17 15.15
CA LEU A 144 -5.20 11.96 13.96
C LEU A 144 -5.43 11.15 12.66
N CYS A 145 -5.02 9.88 12.64
CA CYS A 145 -5.27 8.97 11.52
C CYS A 145 -6.77 8.74 11.31
N PHE A 146 -7.53 8.53 12.38
CA PHE A 146 -8.98 8.34 12.30
C PHE A 146 -9.69 9.57 11.73
N VAL A 147 -9.40 10.75 12.27
CA VAL A 147 -10.01 12.00 11.78
C VAL A 147 -9.57 12.28 10.33
N GLY A 148 -8.31 12.04 10.01
CA GLY A 148 -7.76 12.22 8.66
C GLY A 148 -8.40 11.33 7.61
N SER A 149 -8.81 10.11 7.97
CA SER A 149 -9.47 9.17 7.03
C SER A 149 -10.76 9.73 6.44
N PHE A 150 -11.46 10.63 7.15
CA PHE A 150 -12.64 11.31 6.63
C PHE A 150 -12.32 12.23 5.46
N ILE A 151 -11.08 12.71 5.32
CA ILE A 151 -10.65 13.50 4.15
C ILE A 151 -10.76 12.66 2.89
N GLU A 152 -10.25 11.41 2.88
CA GLU A 152 -10.39 10.50 1.73
C GLU A 152 -11.85 10.15 1.44
N ILE A 153 -12.63 9.90 2.49
CA ILE A 153 -14.07 9.61 2.37
C ILE A 153 -14.78 10.78 1.69
N ILE A 154 -14.51 12.02 2.14
CA ILE A 154 -15.14 13.24 1.61
C ILE A 154 -14.63 13.54 0.20
N LEU A 155 -13.35 13.30 -0.09
CA LEU A 155 -12.76 13.55 -1.41
C LEU A 155 -13.20 12.51 -2.46
N SER A 156 -13.63 11.33 -2.05
CA SER A 156 -13.98 10.25 -2.98
C SER A 156 -14.99 10.64 -4.05
N PRO A 157 -16.10 11.36 -3.78
CA PRO A 157 -17.03 11.82 -4.82
C PRO A 157 -16.46 12.90 -5.73
N PHE A 158 -15.44 13.63 -5.28
CA PHE A 158 -14.84 14.77 -5.99
C PHE A 158 -13.55 14.42 -6.72
N ILE A 159 -13.20 13.14 -6.84
CA ILE A 159 -11.93 12.70 -7.44
C ILE A 159 -11.74 13.18 -8.87
N GLN A 160 -12.82 13.34 -9.65
CA GLN A 160 -12.78 13.89 -11.00
C GLN A 160 -12.28 15.35 -11.00
N LEU A 161 -12.64 16.13 -9.99
CA LEU A 161 -12.19 17.50 -9.83
C LEU A 161 -10.74 17.55 -9.31
N ALA A 162 -10.42 16.68 -8.35
CA ALA A 162 -9.08 16.56 -7.79
C ALA A 162 -8.03 16.15 -8.85
N SER A 163 -8.38 15.27 -9.78
CA SER A 163 -7.50 14.86 -10.89
C SER A 163 -7.15 15.99 -11.87
N GLN A 164 -7.90 17.07 -11.89
CA GLN A 164 -7.59 18.27 -12.70
C GLN A 164 -6.50 19.14 -12.03
N VAL A 165 -6.44 19.13 -10.71
CA VAL A 165 -5.49 19.94 -9.92
C VAL A 165 -4.17 19.18 -9.74
N VAL A 166 -4.26 17.88 -9.51
CA VAL A 166 -3.07 17.05 -9.26
C VAL A 166 -2.66 16.35 -10.53
N THR A 167 -1.70 16.96 -11.19
CA THR A 167 -1.09 16.44 -12.41
C THR A 167 -0.13 15.28 -12.11
N PRO A 168 0.19 14.42 -13.09
CA PRO A 168 1.23 13.39 -12.95
C PRO A 168 2.59 13.95 -12.47
N LEU A 169 2.89 15.20 -12.79
CA LEU A 169 4.09 15.88 -12.32
C LEU A 169 4.07 16.08 -10.79
N VAL A 170 2.96 16.57 -10.25
CA VAL A 170 2.79 16.77 -8.80
C VAL A 170 2.92 15.43 -8.08
N MET A 171 2.30 14.37 -8.62
CA MET A 171 2.43 13.01 -8.07
C MET A 171 3.89 12.53 -8.08
N GLY A 172 4.61 12.73 -9.18
CA GLY A 172 6.03 12.37 -9.28
C GLY A 172 6.88 13.09 -8.23
N ILE A 173 6.63 14.39 -8.00
CA ILE A 173 7.32 15.17 -6.97
C ILE A 173 7.04 14.60 -5.57
N VAL A 174 5.79 14.32 -5.24
CA VAL A 174 5.40 13.78 -3.93
C VAL A 174 6.03 12.43 -3.66
N VAL A 175 5.93 11.50 -4.60
CA VAL A 175 6.56 10.16 -4.49
C VAL A 175 8.07 10.29 -4.31
N THR A 176 8.71 11.21 -5.04
CA THR A 176 10.15 11.48 -4.90
C THR A 176 10.49 12.01 -3.50
N LEU A 177 9.71 12.96 -2.98
CA LEU A 177 9.92 13.49 -1.63
C LEU A 177 9.72 12.42 -0.55
N ILE A 178 8.67 11.59 -0.65
CA ILE A 178 8.47 10.43 0.24
C ILE A 178 9.68 9.49 0.15
N GLY A 179 10.16 9.17 -1.06
CA GLY A 179 11.35 8.35 -1.24
C GLY A 179 12.59 8.93 -0.57
N LEU A 180 12.82 10.24 -0.69
CA LEU A 180 13.95 10.94 -0.05
C LEU A 180 13.87 10.91 1.48
N THR A 181 12.68 11.11 2.07
CA THR A 181 12.51 11.01 3.53
C THR A 181 12.76 9.58 4.03
N LEU A 182 12.29 8.57 3.28
CA LEU A 182 12.51 7.16 3.61
C LEU A 182 13.98 6.74 3.53
N ILE A 183 14.82 7.40 2.71
CA ILE A 183 16.26 7.15 2.70
C ILE A 183 16.88 7.42 4.07
N THR A 184 16.51 8.51 4.73
CA THR A 184 17.04 8.84 6.06
C THR A 184 16.60 7.83 7.12
N VAL A 185 15.37 7.34 7.05
CA VAL A 185 14.86 6.26 7.91
C VAL A 185 15.63 4.96 7.64
N GLY A 186 15.81 4.61 6.36
CA GLY A 186 16.57 3.43 5.94
C GLY A 186 18.02 3.46 6.42
N LEU A 187 18.73 4.57 6.25
CA LEU A 187 20.10 4.75 6.74
C LEU A 187 20.18 4.66 8.27
N THR A 188 19.20 5.19 8.98
CA THR A 188 19.12 5.03 10.45
C THR A 188 18.96 3.57 10.82
N SER A 189 18.08 2.83 10.17
CA SER A 189 17.86 1.40 10.42
C SER A 189 19.12 0.57 10.08
N MET A 190 19.82 0.89 8.98
CA MET A 190 21.10 0.23 8.61
C MET A 190 22.19 0.40 9.67
N GLY A 191 22.20 1.55 10.38
CA GLY A 191 23.13 1.81 11.47
C GLY A 191 22.77 1.12 12.80
N GLY A 192 21.72 0.29 12.84
CA GLY A 192 21.21 -0.38 14.03
C GLY A 192 19.96 0.25 14.64
N GLY A 193 19.40 1.27 13.96
CA GLY A 193 18.13 1.90 14.32
C GLY A 193 18.20 2.86 15.52
N PHE A 194 17.03 3.19 16.04
CA PHE A 194 16.90 4.10 17.18
C PHE A 194 17.40 3.47 18.48
N ALA A 195 17.25 2.14 18.63
CA ALA A 195 17.73 1.40 19.80
C ALA A 195 19.27 1.45 19.92
N ALA A 196 19.99 1.23 18.81
CA ALA A 196 21.45 1.35 18.78
C ALA A 196 21.94 2.79 19.04
N ARG A 197 21.18 3.81 18.60
CA ARG A 197 21.46 5.23 18.95
C ARG A 197 21.36 5.46 20.45
N ALA A 198 20.30 4.95 21.08
CA ALA A 198 20.10 5.07 22.52
C ALA A 198 21.17 4.32 23.32
N ALA A 199 21.64 3.17 22.81
CA ALA A 199 22.70 2.36 23.41
C ALA A 199 24.14 2.86 23.11
N GLY A 200 24.31 3.86 22.24
CA GLY A 200 25.63 4.38 21.83
C GLY A 200 26.40 3.45 20.87
N THR A 201 25.75 2.46 20.29
CA THR A 201 26.35 1.46 19.35
C THR A 201 25.94 1.73 17.90
N PHE A 202 25.38 2.93 17.63
CA PHE A 202 24.96 3.29 16.27
C PHE A 202 26.14 3.32 15.30
N GLY A 203 25.98 2.61 14.18
CA GLY A 203 27.01 2.54 13.15
C GLY A 203 28.08 1.45 13.40
N ASP A 204 27.92 0.61 14.41
CA ASP A 204 28.83 -0.51 14.62
C ASP A 204 28.95 -1.37 13.35
N PRO A 205 30.16 -1.84 13.01
CA PRO A 205 30.41 -2.60 11.78
C PRO A 205 29.48 -3.80 11.58
N GLN A 206 29.05 -4.46 12.66
CA GLN A 206 28.14 -5.60 12.61
C GLN A 206 26.76 -5.24 12.01
N TYR A 207 26.20 -4.07 12.35
CA TYR A 207 24.93 -3.61 11.78
C TYR A 207 25.09 -3.25 10.31
N LEU A 208 26.16 -2.53 9.98
CA LEU A 208 26.44 -2.11 8.60
C LEU A 208 26.74 -3.31 7.69
N MET A 209 27.47 -4.31 8.17
CA MET A 209 27.76 -5.54 7.41
C MET A 209 26.47 -6.33 7.15
N LEU A 210 25.62 -6.51 8.17
CA LEU A 210 24.33 -7.21 8.01
C LEU A 210 23.43 -6.47 7.03
N ALA A 211 23.28 -5.16 7.22
CA ALA A 211 22.45 -4.32 6.34
C ALA A 211 22.99 -4.31 4.89
N GLY A 212 24.29 -4.18 4.71
CA GLY A 212 24.96 -4.25 3.41
C GLY A 212 24.76 -5.60 2.72
N LEU A 213 24.85 -6.70 3.47
CA LEU A 213 24.57 -8.05 2.96
C LEU A 213 23.12 -8.19 2.47
N VAL A 214 22.16 -7.75 3.29
CA VAL A 214 20.72 -7.80 2.94
C VAL A 214 20.44 -6.94 1.71
N LEU A 215 20.99 -5.71 1.66
CA LEU A 215 20.85 -4.81 0.51
C LEU A 215 21.44 -5.42 -0.76
N ALA A 216 22.67 -5.96 -0.67
CA ALA A 216 23.33 -6.63 -1.80
C ALA A 216 22.50 -7.82 -2.30
N MET A 217 21.91 -8.60 -1.39
CA MET A 217 21.03 -9.72 -1.73
C MET A 217 19.78 -9.25 -2.48
N ILE A 218 19.13 -8.18 -2.01
CA ILE A 218 17.97 -7.60 -2.69
C ILE A 218 18.36 -7.18 -4.12
N VAL A 219 19.47 -6.46 -4.27
CA VAL A 219 19.94 -6.00 -5.59
C VAL A 219 20.24 -7.17 -6.51
N VAL A 220 20.94 -8.20 -6.03
CA VAL A 220 21.25 -9.40 -6.81
C VAL A 220 19.99 -10.12 -7.24
N LEU A 221 19.06 -10.40 -6.30
CA LEU A 221 17.81 -11.08 -6.59
C LEU A 221 16.91 -10.31 -7.57
N ASN A 222 16.93 -8.97 -7.50
CA ASN A 222 16.21 -8.13 -8.44
C ASN A 222 16.80 -8.17 -9.86
N ASN A 223 18.09 -8.41 -10.00
CA ASN A 223 18.77 -8.50 -11.30
C ASN A 223 18.79 -9.92 -11.88
N LEU A 224 18.45 -10.95 -11.11
CA LEU A 224 18.31 -12.31 -11.62
C LEU A 224 17.07 -12.38 -12.53
N GLY A 225 17.22 -13.11 -13.66
CA GLY A 225 16.20 -13.16 -14.72
C GLY A 225 14.87 -13.82 -14.35
N SER A 226 14.76 -14.41 -13.16
CA SER A 226 13.51 -15.00 -12.66
C SER A 226 12.61 -13.93 -12.06
N ALA A 227 11.44 -13.79 -12.63
CA ALA A 227 10.44 -12.85 -12.18
C ALA A 227 9.94 -13.17 -10.75
N PHE A 228 9.84 -14.44 -10.36
CA PHE A 228 9.51 -14.85 -9.00
C PHE A 228 10.57 -14.38 -7.99
N LEU A 229 11.87 -14.57 -8.28
CA LEU A 229 12.95 -14.12 -7.41
C LEU A 229 12.96 -12.58 -7.26
N ARG A 230 12.72 -11.86 -8.34
CA ARG A 230 12.64 -10.41 -8.33
C ARG A 230 11.52 -9.89 -7.41
N MET A 231 10.32 -10.49 -7.49
CA MET A 231 9.18 -10.10 -6.66
C MET A 231 9.34 -10.50 -5.20
N SER A 232 9.94 -11.65 -4.95
CA SER A 232 10.18 -12.17 -3.60
C SER A 232 11.50 -11.69 -2.99
N SER A 233 12.27 -10.85 -3.69
CA SER A 233 13.63 -10.47 -3.30
C SER A 233 13.72 -9.91 -1.88
N VAL A 234 12.80 -9.02 -1.51
CA VAL A 234 12.79 -8.38 -0.18
C VAL A 234 12.42 -9.40 0.90
N ALA A 235 11.43 -10.27 0.65
CA ALA A 235 11.03 -11.31 1.60
C ALA A 235 12.14 -12.34 1.80
N ILE A 236 12.79 -12.78 0.72
CA ILE A 236 13.93 -13.72 0.77
C ILE A 236 15.10 -13.08 1.54
N ALA A 237 15.44 -11.84 1.24
CA ALA A 237 16.51 -11.12 1.89
C ALA A 237 16.22 -10.89 3.39
N LEU A 238 14.97 -10.63 3.77
CA LEU A 238 14.56 -10.52 5.17
C LEU A 238 14.81 -11.84 5.93
N VAL A 239 14.30 -12.95 5.40
CA VAL A 239 14.51 -14.29 6.02
C VAL A 239 15.98 -14.62 6.11
N SER A 240 16.74 -14.40 5.04
CA SER A 240 18.18 -14.66 5.02
C SER A 240 18.94 -13.76 5.99
N GLY A 241 18.54 -12.47 6.09
CA GLY A 241 19.08 -11.53 7.06
C GLY A 241 18.88 -12.00 8.50
N TYR A 242 17.69 -12.49 8.84
CA TYR A 242 17.42 -13.09 10.15
C TYR A 242 18.30 -14.30 10.44
N LEU A 243 18.45 -15.22 9.46
CA LEU A 243 19.30 -16.40 9.61
C LEU A 243 20.78 -16.04 9.85
N VAL A 244 21.27 -14.96 9.25
CA VAL A 244 22.62 -14.43 9.48
C VAL A 244 22.72 -13.67 10.81
N ALA A 245 21.69 -12.92 11.18
CA ALA A 245 21.66 -12.15 12.43
C ALA A 245 21.66 -13.03 13.69
N MET A 246 21.08 -14.26 13.62
CA MET A 246 21.07 -15.22 14.73
C MET A 246 22.47 -15.58 15.27
N PRO A 247 23.40 -16.09 14.44
CA PRO A 247 24.74 -16.40 14.90
C PRO A 247 25.58 -15.16 15.26
N MET A 248 25.21 -13.97 14.77
CA MET A 248 25.84 -12.70 15.16
C MET A 248 25.39 -12.22 16.55
N GLY A 249 24.42 -12.90 17.19
CA GLY A 249 23.87 -12.50 18.50
C GLY A 249 22.99 -11.24 18.45
N LEU A 250 22.58 -10.81 17.25
CA LEU A 250 21.72 -9.63 17.06
C LEU A 250 20.24 -9.94 17.25
N VAL A 251 19.86 -11.21 17.31
CA VAL A 251 18.48 -11.66 17.50
C VAL A 251 18.32 -12.20 18.93
N ASN A 252 17.46 -11.55 19.69
CA ASN A 252 17.10 -12.03 21.03
C ASN A 252 15.96 -13.06 20.92
N VAL A 253 16.33 -14.34 20.82
CA VAL A 253 15.37 -15.45 20.70
C VAL A 253 14.59 -15.66 22.01
N ALA A 254 15.13 -15.26 23.18
CA ALA A 254 14.48 -15.43 24.46
C ALA A 254 13.19 -14.61 24.56
N SER A 255 13.14 -13.44 23.93
CA SER A 255 11.94 -12.60 23.90
C SER A 255 10.78 -13.23 23.10
N LEU A 256 11.02 -14.22 22.24
CA LEU A 256 9.96 -14.93 21.52
C LEU A 256 9.04 -15.72 22.45
N GLY A 257 9.54 -16.19 23.59
CA GLY A 257 8.74 -16.91 24.59
C GLY A 257 7.73 -16.01 25.32
N GLU A 258 7.93 -14.70 25.30
CA GLU A 258 7.04 -13.72 25.94
C GLU A 258 5.95 -13.21 24.96
N LEU A 259 6.07 -13.52 23.67
CA LEU A 259 5.12 -13.09 22.66
C LEU A 259 3.91 -14.02 22.62
N SER A 260 2.72 -13.42 22.56
CA SER A 260 1.50 -14.17 22.32
C SER A 260 1.49 -14.75 20.89
N LEU A 261 1.21 -16.04 20.76
CA LEU A 261 1.03 -16.70 19.47
C LEU A 261 -0.18 -16.15 18.69
N VAL A 262 -1.17 -15.63 19.42
CA VAL A 262 -2.38 -15.07 18.84
C VAL A 262 -2.65 -13.71 19.47
N ASN A 263 -2.70 -12.69 18.66
CA ASN A 263 -3.11 -11.35 19.07
C ASN A 263 -4.60 -11.15 18.73
N VAL A 264 -5.41 -10.91 19.74
CA VAL A 264 -6.83 -10.61 19.53
C VAL A 264 -6.98 -9.14 19.14
N PRO A 265 -7.64 -8.83 18.00
CA PRO A 265 -7.91 -7.45 17.62
C PRO A 265 -8.78 -6.77 18.68
N MET A 266 -8.24 -5.76 19.35
CA MET A 266 -8.95 -4.96 20.36
C MET A 266 -9.18 -3.55 19.83
N PRO A 267 -10.43 -3.20 19.49
CA PRO A 267 -10.74 -1.84 19.05
C PRO A 267 -10.38 -0.81 20.13
N PHE A 268 -9.83 0.35 19.69
CA PHE A 268 -9.54 1.49 20.57
C PHE A 268 -8.60 1.21 21.75
N ARG A 269 -7.71 0.22 21.65
CA ARG A 269 -6.82 -0.20 22.76
C ARG A 269 -6.03 0.96 23.37
N TYR A 270 -5.56 1.91 22.56
CA TYR A 270 -4.77 3.06 22.99
C TYR A 270 -5.60 4.34 23.12
N GLY A 271 -6.90 4.28 22.83
CA GLY A 271 -7.76 5.45 22.77
C GLY A 271 -7.46 6.35 21.59
N PHE A 272 -8.13 7.52 21.54
CA PHE A 272 -7.92 8.54 20.51
C PHE A 272 -7.63 9.89 21.17
N GLY A 273 -6.50 10.49 20.80
CA GLY A 273 -6.17 11.89 21.07
C GLY A 273 -6.34 12.72 19.81
N PHE A 274 -6.40 14.04 19.97
CA PHE A 274 -6.45 14.97 18.86
C PHE A 274 -5.77 16.28 19.22
N ASP A 275 -4.89 16.74 18.33
CA ASP A 275 -4.31 18.07 18.34
C ASP A 275 -4.40 18.68 16.95
N PHE A 276 -4.91 19.89 16.84
CA PHE A 276 -5.17 20.51 15.54
C PHE A 276 -3.89 20.85 14.79
N ALA A 277 -2.84 21.29 15.48
CA ALA A 277 -1.56 21.64 14.84
C ALA A 277 -0.87 20.38 14.30
N ALA A 278 -0.86 19.30 15.08
CA ALA A 278 -0.34 18.01 14.65
C ALA A 278 -1.18 17.38 13.53
N PHE A 279 -2.46 17.73 13.40
CA PHE A 279 -3.35 17.21 12.36
C PHE A 279 -3.01 17.74 10.96
N ILE A 280 -2.46 18.94 10.82
CA ILE A 280 -2.24 19.58 9.52
C ILE A 280 -1.37 18.73 8.57
N PRO A 281 -0.21 18.18 8.98
CA PRO A 281 0.57 17.28 8.13
C PRO A 281 -0.21 16.03 7.70
N PHE A 282 -0.99 15.43 8.61
CA PHE A 282 -1.81 14.27 8.27
C PHE A 282 -2.88 14.61 7.23
N ALA A 283 -3.56 15.77 7.39
CA ALA A 283 -4.57 16.22 6.45
C ALA A 283 -4.01 16.38 5.03
N ILE A 284 -2.84 17.01 4.91
CA ILE A 284 -2.16 17.19 3.62
C ILE A 284 -1.83 15.82 3.01
N LEU A 285 -1.29 14.89 3.80
CA LEU A 285 -0.92 13.56 3.31
C LEU A 285 -2.14 12.76 2.89
N TYR A 286 -3.27 12.85 3.58
CA TYR A 286 -4.50 12.18 3.15
C TYR A 286 -5.01 12.68 1.80
N VAL A 287 -4.89 13.98 1.51
CA VAL A 287 -5.16 14.51 0.17
C VAL A 287 -4.21 13.91 -0.86
N MET A 288 -2.93 13.79 -0.52
CA MET A 288 -1.91 13.28 -1.43
C MET A 288 -2.07 11.78 -1.68
N THR A 289 -2.33 10.99 -0.63
CA THR A 289 -2.55 9.54 -0.77
C THR A 289 -3.83 9.22 -1.52
N THR A 290 -4.90 10.01 -1.37
CA THR A 290 -6.12 9.91 -2.18
C THR A 290 -5.80 9.91 -3.67
N ILE A 291 -4.91 10.77 -4.10
CA ILE A 291 -4.55 10.92 -5.51
C ILE A 291 -3.61 9.79 -5.94
N GLY A 292 -2.67 9.39 -5.06
CA GLY A 292 -1.81 8.23 -5.26
C GLY A 292 -2.64 6.97 -5.52
N SER A 293 -3.60 6.69 -4.64
CA SER A 293 -4.52 5.56 -4.79
C SER A 293 -5.33 5.61 -6.08
N ALA A 294 -5.78 6.80 -6.51
CA ALA A 294 -6.45 6.95 -7.80
C ALA A 294 -5.55 6.53 -8.97
N GLY A 295 -4.26 6.89 -8.92
CA GLY A 295 -3.25 6.49 -9.91
C GLY A 295 -3.04 4.98 -9.92
N ASP A 296 -2.83 4.37 -8.76
CA ASP A 296 -2.60 2.94 -8.60
C ASP A 296 -3.82 2.10 -9.03
N LEU A 297 -5.02 2.52 -8.66
CA LEU A 297 -6.27 1.88 -9.09
C LEU A 297 -6.49 2.02 -10.60
N THR A 298 -6.05 3.14 -11.20
CA THR A 298 -6.09 3.33 -12.66
C THR A 298 -5.14 2.35 -13.34
N ALA A 299 -3.93 2.20 -12.84
CA ALA A 299 -2.96 1.23 -13.33
C ALA A 299 -3.49 -0.20 -13.18
N THR A 300 -4.06 -0.54 -12.02
CA THR A 300 -4.69 -1.86 -11.79
C THR A 300 -5.86 -2.11 -12.76
N SER A 301 -6.69 -1.08 -13.02
CA SER A 301 -7.79 -1.16 -13.99
C SER A 301 -7.27 -1.49 -15.39
N LEU A 302 -6.25 -0.75 -15.84
CA LEU A 302 -5.61 -0.96 -17.14
C LEU A 302 -5.04 -2.37 -17.26
N LEU A 303 -4.26 -2.81 -16.27
CA LEU A 303 -3.62 -4.12 -16.23
C LEU A 303 -4.61 -5.29 -16.16
N SER A 304 -5.78 -5.05 -15.57
CA SER A 304 -6.87 -6.03 -15.52
C SER A 304 -7.78 -5.98 -16.75
N GLY A 305 -7.37 -5.29 -17.83
CA GLY A 305 -8.15 -5.17 -19.07
C GLY A 305 -9.46 -4.40 -18.89
N GLN A 306 -9.53 -3.51 -17.89
CA GLN A 306 -10.73 -2.74 -17.58
C GLN A 306 -10.62 -1.30 -18.11
N PRO A 307 -11.76 -0.61 -18.35
CA PRO A 307 -11.76 0.77 -18.82
C PRO A 307 -10.99 1.71 -17.89
N ILE A 308 -10.26 2.68 -18.48
CA ILE A 308 -9.58 3.77 -17.77
C ILE A 308 -10.25 5.13 -18.05
N THR A 309 -11.41 5.12 -18.67
CA THR A 309 -12.24 6.32 -18.94
C THR A 309 -13.73 5.96 -18.86
N GLY A 310 -14.57 6.97 -18.78
CA GLY A 310 -16.02 6.80 -18.79
C GLY A 310 -16.65 6.50 -17.41
N PRO A 311 -17.99 6.43 -17.35
CA PRO A 311 -18.72 6.36 -16.07
C PRO A 311 -18.34 5.15 -15.21
N LYS A 312 -18.14 3.98 -15.81
CA LYS A 312 -17.77 2.75 -15.10
C LYS A 312 -16.40 2.82 -14.46
N TYR A 313 -15.43 3.49 -15.11
CA TYR A 313 -14.11 3.76 -14.57
C TYR A 313 -14.21 4.68 -13.35
N PHE A 314 -14.87 5.84 -13.50
CA PHE A 314 -14.99 6.81 -12.41
C PHE A 314 -15.74 6.24 -11.20
N ASP A 315 -16.77 5.45 -11.41
CA ASP A 315 -17.49 4.76 -10.33
C ASP A 315 -16.57 3.79 -9.57
N ARG A 316 -15.69 3.10 -10.28
CA ARG A 316 -14.70 2.19 -9.70
C ARG A 316 -13.62 2.91 -8.90
N ILE A 317 -13.05 4.00 -9.45
CA ILE A 317 -12.03 4.80 -8.75
C ILE A 317 -12.62 5.46 -7.51
N ARG A 318 -13.82 6.06 -7.64
CA ARG A 318 -14.55 6.63 -6.50
C ARG A 318 -14.78 5.59 -5.39
N GLY A 319 -15.27 4.40 -5.77
CA GLY A 319 -15.48 3.31 -4.81
C GLY A 319 -14.19 2.84 -4.16
N GLY A 320 -13.09 2.78 -4.90
CA GLY A 320 -11.78 2.40 -4.40
C GLY A 320 -11.23 3.39 -3.38
N ILE A 321 -11.31 4.69 -3.66
CA ILE A 321 -10.88 5.76 -2.73
C ILE A 321 -11.77 5.79 -1.48
N LEU A 322 -13.08 5.64 -1.65
CA LEU A 322 -13.98 5.50 -0.51
C LEU A 322 -13.59 4.29 0.34
N GLY A 323 -13.17 3.19 -0.30
CA GLY A 323 -12.62 2.01 0.36
C GLY A 323 -11.36 2.32 1.14
N ASP A 324 -10.39 3.05 0.58
CA ASP A 324 -9.14 3.43 1.25
C ASP A 324 -9.41 4.28 2.49
N GLY A 325 -10.29 5.28 2.41
CA GLY A 325 -10.67 6.10 3.56
C GLY A 325 -11.35 5.28 4.67
N ILE A 326 -12.28 4.39 4.33
CA ILE A 326 -12.92 3.50 5.32
C ILE A 326 -11.91 2.53 5.91
N ASN A 327 -11.02 1.96 5.09
CA ASN A 327 -9.97 1.06 5.55
C ASN A 327 -8.98 1.77 6.48
N SER A 328 -8.64 3.04 6.21
CA SER A 328 -7.81 3.87 7.10
C SER A 328 -8.52 4.16 8.43
N ALA A 329 -9.84 4.38 8.42
CA ALA A 329 -10.61 4.48 9.68
C ALA A 329 -10.61 3.16 10.46
N ILE A 330 -10.81 2.02 9.78
CA ILE A 330 -10.72 0.68 10.38
C ILE A 330 -9.32 0.46 10.95
N ALA A 331 -8.27 0.87 10.23
CA ALA A 331 -6.89 0.76 10.68
C ALA A 331 -6.67 1.48 12.03
N ALA A 332 -7.12 2.72 12.13
CA ALA A 332 -7.01 3.49 13.37
C ALA A 332 -7.80 2.84 14.53
N VAL A 333 -9.01 2.35 14.27
CA VAL A 333 -9.83 1.65 15.27
C VAL A 333 -9.15 0.38 15.77
N PHE A 334 -8.50 -0.39 14.89
CA PHE A 334 -7.77 -1.61 15.24
C PHE A 334 -6.29 -1.37 15.53
N ASN A 335 -5.92 -0.12 15.84
CA ASN A 335 -4.62 0.27 16.36
C ASN A 335 -3.46 0.02 15.39
N THR A 336 -3.67 0.34 14.13
CA THR A 336 -2.62 0.40 13.13
C THR A 336 -2.72 1.68 12.30
N PHE A 337 -1.82 1.88 11.35
CA PHE A 337 -1.67 3.15 10.63
C PHE A 337 -2.46 3.16 9.33
N PRO A 338 -2.64 4.34 8.69
CA PRO A 338 -3.46 4.48 7.49
C PRO A 338 -3.11 3.47 6.40
N ASN A 339 -4.13 2.97 5.74
CA ASN A 339 -4.00 2.05 4.61
C ASN A 339 -3.93 2.81 3.28
N THR A 340 -3.31 2.17 2.28
CA THR A 340 -3.24 2.64 0.90
C THR A 340 -3.17 1.47 -0.06
N THR A 341 -3.47 1.73 -1.33
CA THR A 341 -3.29 0.76 -2.41
C THR A 341 -1.81 0.50 -2.68
N PHE A 342 -1.40 -0.77 -2.79
CA PHE A 342 -0.02 -1.17 -3.06
C PHE A 342 0.23 -1.36 -4.55
N SER A 343 1.00 -0.44 -5.15
CA SER A 343 1.34 -0.45 -6.58
C SER A 343 2.23 -1.62 -7.01
N GLN A 344 3.08 -2.15 -6.11
CA GLN A 344 3.94 -3.30 -6.41
C GLN A 344 3.16 -4.55 -6.81
N ASN A 345 1.91 -4.68 -6.34
CA ASN A 345 1.04 -5.80 -6.71
C ASN A 345 0.56 -5.73 -8.17
N ASN A 346 0.63 -4.56 -8.81
CA ASN A 346 0.44 -4.42 -10.25
C ASN A 346 1.50 -5.19 -11.06
N GLY A 347 2.75 -5.23 -10.56
CA GLY A 347 3.81 -6.05 -11.15
C GLY A 347 3.51 -7.55 -11.07
N VAL A 348 2.82 -8.01 -10.03
CA VAL A 348 2.39 -9.42 -9.91
C VAL A 348 1.33 -9.75 -10.96
N ILE A 349 0.34 -8.87 -11.17
CA ILE A 349 -0.68 -9.05 -12.22
C ILE A 349 -0.02 -9.16 -13.59
N GLN A 350 0.90 -8.26 -13.91
CA GLN A 350 1.62 -8.30 -15.19
C GLN A 350 2.41 -9.59 -15.39
N LEU A 351 3.03 -10.08 -14.32
CA LEU A 351 3.88 -11.25 -14.36
C LEU A 351 3.10 -12.56 -14.49
N THR A 352 2.02 -12.67 -13.71
CA THR A 352 1.22 -13.90 -13.65
C THR A 352 0.16 -13.98 -14.73
N GLY A 353 -0.20 -12.84 -15.33
CA GLY A 353 -1.36 -12.74 -16.21
C GLY A 353 -2.69 -12.94 -15.47
N VAL A 354 -2.71 -12.86 -14.13
CA VAL A 354 -3.89 -13.10 -13.31
C VAL A 354 -4.40 -11.77 -12.77
N GLY A 355 -5.45 -11.22 -13.39
CA GLY A 355 -6.13 -10.00 -12.98
C GLY A 355 -7.43 -10.23 -12.19
N SER A 356 -7.71 -11.48 -11.80
CA SER A 356 -8.96 -11.87 -11.17
C SER A 356 -9.10 -11.31 -9.75
N ARG A 357 -10.19 -10.58 -9.49
CA ARG A 357 -10.49 -10.07 -8.14
C ARG A 357 -10.75 -11.17 -7.11
N TYR A 358 -11.11 -12.37 -7.55
CA TYR A 358 -11.33 -13.51 -6.66
C TYR A 358 -10.02 -13.97 -5.99
N VAL A 359 -8.87 -13.75 -6.62
CA VAL A 359 -7.56 -13.98 -6.00
C VAL A 359 -7.36 -13.05 -4.81
N GLY A 360 -7.91 -11.83 -4.83
CA GLY A 360 -7.90 -10.90 -3.71
C GLY A 360 -8.54 -11.47 -2.44
N TYR A 361 -9.50 -12.37 -2.55
CA TYR A 361 -10.12 -13.02 -1.38
C TYR A 361 -9.17 -14.02 -0.71
N TYR A 362 -8.35 -14.72 -1.51
CA TYR A 362 -7.31 -15.61 -0.98
C TYR A 362 -6.17 -14.83 -0.34
N ILE A 363 -5.75 -13.72 -0.96
CA ILE A 363 -4.75 -12.80 -0.39
C ILE A 363 -5.21 -12.29 0.98
N ALA A 364 -6.48 -11.91 1.08
CA ALA A 364 -7.07 -11.40 2.31
C ALA A 364 -7.15 -12.46 3.42
N GLY A 365 -7.20 -13.74 3.07
CA GLY A 365 -7.29 -14.86 4.02
C GLY A 365 -5.94 -15.45 4.44
N ILE A 366 -4.83 -15.11 3.74
CA ILE A 366 -3.46 -15.51 4.08
C ILE A 366 -2.85 -14.53 5.06
#